data_ef2cfe08022b0d827d18cbd9a20501fb
#
_entry.id   ef2cfe08022b0d827d18cbd9a20501fb
#
_cell.length_a   1.000
_cell.length_b   1.000
_cell.length_c   1.000
_cell.angle_alpha   90.00
_cell.angle_beta   90.00
_cell.angle_gamma   90.00
#
_symmetry.space_group_name_H-M   'P 1'
#
loop_
_entity.id
_entity.type
_entity.pdbx_description
1 polymer ?
#
loop_
_entity_poly.entity_id
_entity_poly.type
_entity_poly.pdbx_seq_one_letter_code
_entity_poly.pdbx_strand_id
1 'polypeptide(L)'
;MSARFFLVAPNTLAPSDIIACAKAACLAGDCASIIVPETVSTEDVAVLQDIGLAVFLQDVEPRIVSRLRADGLHLNTMEHVIVDLRLSLPRDAMVGINAGTSRHTAMEASEQGADYVAFNQKSQTTGEPLVKWWNDIAEIPSVPFNAITPAELAIMLPHNPDFIRPLDDMWQSPDAAISTINSYGLKPE
;
A
#
# COMPACT_ATOMS: atom_id res chain seq x y z
N MET A 1 -4.67 -16.07 -7.95
CA MET A 1 -3.94 -15.52 -6.77
C MET A 1 -4.95 -14.83 -5.88
N SER A 2 -4.84 -14.95 -4.57
CA SER A 2 -5.66 -14.21 -3.62
C SER A 2 -5.10 -12.79 -3.46
N ALA A 3 -5.95 -11.76 -3.33
CA ALA A 3 -5.50 -10.42 -3.04
C ALA A 3 -4.77 -10.38 -1.68
N ARG A 4 -3.67 -9.64 -1.59
CA ARG A 4 -2.89 -9.47 -0.36
C ARG A 4 -3.21 -8.15 0.32
N PHE A 5 -2.98 -8.05 1.62
CA PHE A 5 -3.23 -6.80 2.33
C PHE A 5 -2.09 -5.79 2.15
N PHE A 6 -2.48 -4.56 1.84
CA PHE A 6 -1.62 -3.38 1.78
C PHE A 6 -2.00 -2.45 2.95
N LEU A 7 -1.17 -2.41 3.97
CA LEU A 7 -1.46 -1.67 5.20
C LEU A 7 -1.06 -0.20 5.08
N VAL A 8 -1.82 0.70 5.69
CA VAL A 8 -1.49 2.13 5.76
C VAL A 8 -1.63 2.59 7.21
N ALA A 9 -0.51 2.81 7.87
CA ALA A 9 -0.51 3.20 9.28
C ALA A 9 -0.88 4.69 9.45
N PRO A 10 -1.73 5.03 10.44
CA PRO A 10 -2.04 6.42 10.76
C PRO A 10 -0.80 7.15 11.31
N ASN A 11 -0.62 8.41 10.92
CA ASN A 11 0.48 9.25 11.40
C ASN A 11 0.36 9.62 12.90
N THR A 12 -0.78 9.34 13.52
CA THR A 12 -1.08 9.66 14.90
C THR A 12 -0.70 8.58 15.90
N LEU A 13 -0.38 7.37 15.42
CA LEU A 13 -0.01 6.25 16.27
C LEU A 13 1.49 6.23 16.60
N ALA A 14 1.80 5.77 17.81
CA ALA A 14 3.17 5.48 18.18
C ALA A 14 3.73 4.28 17.36
N PRO A 15 5.02 4.26 17.02
CA PRO A 15 5.63 3.15 16.29
C PRO A 15 5.42 1.77 16.94
N SER A 16 5.44 1.69 18.28
CA SER A 16 5.16 0.45 19.02
C SER A 16 3.76 -0.10 18.76
N ASP A 17 2.75 0.78 18.67
CA ASP A 17 1.36 0.38 18.43
C ASP A 17 1.17 -0.04 16.97
N ILE A 18 1.82 0.66 16.02
CA ILE A 18 1.86 0.29 14.61
C ILE A 18 2.42 -1.14 14.47
N ILE A 19 3.56 -1.42 15.09
CA ILE A 19 4.21 -2.74 15.04
C ILE A 19 3.32 -3.81 15.66
N ALA A 20 2.68 -3.53 16.81
CA ALA A 20 1.81 -4.48 17.48
C ALA A 20 0.60 -4.86 16.61
N CYS A 21 -0.07 -3.86 16.02
CA CYS A 21 -1.20 -4.08 15.11
C CYS A 21 -0.76 -4.78 13.80
N ALA A 22 0.36 -4.39 13.21
CA ALA A 22 0.88 -5.01 12.00
C ALA A 22 1.24 -6.48 12.21
N LYS A 23 1.90 -6.84 13.33
CA LYS A 23 2.16 -8.24 13.71
C LYS A 23 0.87 -9.05 13.82
N ALA A 24 -0.13 -8.50 14.49
CA ALA A 24 -1.42 -9.15 14.66
C ALA A 24 -2.15 -9.35 13.31
N ALA A 25 -2.08 -8.35 12.40
CA ALA A 25 -2.63 -8.44 11.07
C ALA A 25 -1.95 -9.54 10.24
N CYS A 26 -0.61 -9.62 10.26
CA CYS A 26 0.16 -10.64 9.55
C CYS A 26 -0.09 -12.07 10.07
N LEU A 27 -0.47 -12.23 11.34
CA LEU A 27 -0.91 -13.53 11.89
C LEU A 27 -2.30 -13.95 11.40
N ALA A 28 -3.15 -12.96 11.05
CA ALA A 28 -4.53 -13.19 10.64
C ALA A 28 -4.70 -13.31 9.11
N GLY A 29 -3.77 -12.78 8.32
CA GLY A 29 -3.87 -12.81 6.85
C GLY A 29 -2.55 -12.50 6.15
N ASP A 30 -2.54 -12.65 4.83
CA ASP A 30 -1.36 -12.38 3.99
C ASP A 30 -1.19 -10.86 3.78
N CYS A 31 -0.35 -10.24 4.61
CA CYS A 31 0.03 -8.85 4.49
C CYS A 31 1.32 -8.72 3.66
N ALA A 32 1.26 -7.94 2.56
CA ALA A 32 2.39 -7.76 1.66
C ALA A 32 3.27 -6.58 2.03
N SER A 33 2.65 -5.48 2.43
CA SER A 33 3.35 -4.21 2.60
C SER A 33 2.65 -3.29 3.59
N ILE A 34 3.41 -2.29 4.05
CA ILE A 34 2.90 -1.27 4.96
C ILE A 34 3.50 0.10 4.59
N ILE A 35 2.66 1.13 4.54
CA ILE A 35 3.10 2.52 4.59
C ILE A 35 3.15 2.95 6.06
N VAL A 36 4.29 3.52 6.48
CA VAL A 36 4.51 4.02 7.83
C VAL A 36 4.91 5.50 7.82
N PRO A 37 4.64 6.26 8.90
CA PRO A 37 5.12 7.64 9.04
C PRO A 37 6.65 7.67 9.22
N GLU A 38 7.28 8.80 8.89
CA GLU A 38 8.73 9.00 9.08
C GLU A 38 9.20 9.06 10.55
N THR A 39 8.25 9.00 11.49
CA THR A 39 8.52 8.95 12.94
C THR A 39 9.05 7.59 13.41
N VAL A 40 8.98 6.55 12.56
CA VAL A 40 9.58 5.24 12.84
C VAL A 40 11.10 5.31 12.83
N SER A 41 11.74 4.47 13.65
CA SER A 41 13.19 4.30 13.66
C SER A 41 13.63 3.24 12.63
N THR A 42 14.94 3.13 12.39
CA THR A 42 15.52 2.05 11.57
C THR A 42 15.23 0.68 12.16
N GLU A 43 15.21 0.58 13.48
CA GLU A 43 14.90 -0.65 14.23
C GLU A 43 13.42 -1.05 14.04
N ASP A 44 12.51 -0.07 14.05
CA ASP A 44 11.08 -0.31 13.80
C ASP A 44 10.85 -0.83 12.37
N VAL A 45 11.53 -0.23 11.38
CA VAL A 45 11.50 -0.68 9.99
C VAL A 45 12.00 -2.13 9.90
N ALA A 46 13.13 -2.46 10.51
CA ALA A 46 13.67 -3.82 10.51
C ALA A 46 12.70 -4.82 11.13
N VAL A 47 12.02 -4.47 12.22
CA VAL A 47 11.02 -5.34 12.85
C VAL A 47 9.82 -5.60 11.92
N LEU A 48 9.39 -4.61 11.15
CA LEU A 48 8.31 -4.77 10.18
C LEU A 48 8.75 -5.62 8.97
N GLN A 49 9.98 -5.46 8.51
CA GLN A 49 10.58 -6.28 7.45
C GLN A 49 10.75 -7.74 7.90
N ASP A 50 11.17 -7.99 9.14
CA ASP A 50 11.35 -9.33 9.71
C ASP A 50 10.03 -10.14 9.78
N ILE A 51 8.88 -9.48 9.84
CA ILE A 51 7.57 -10.15 9.77
C ILE A 51 7.03 -10.28 8.34
N GLY A 52 7.85 -9.96 7.33
CA GLY A 52 7.55 -10.17 5.91
C GLY A 52 6.88 -9.01 5.19
N LEU A 53 6.83 -7.81 5.78
CA LEU A 53 6.27 -6.63 5.15
C LEU A 53 7.32 -5.84 4.37
N ALA A 54 6.99 -5.46 3.13
CA ALA A 54 7.71 -4.38 2.46
C ALA A 54 7.28 -3.04 3.08
N VAL A 55 8.25 -2.25 3.55
CA VAL A 55 8.01 -1.01 4.29
C VAL A 55 8.20 0.21 3.39
N PHE A 56 7.14 1.00 3.22
CA PHE A 56 7.15 2.24 2.46
C PHE A 56 7.05 3.45 3.36
N LEU A 57 7.74 4.53 2.98
CA LEU A 57 7.55 5.85 3.55
C LEU A 57 6.73 6.71 2.58
N GLN A 58 5.93 7.64 3.11
CA GLN A 58 5.04 8.45 2.29
C GLN A 58 5.55 9.88 2.15
N ASP A 59 5.65 10.39 0.92
CA ASP A 59 5.98 11.79 0.58
C ASP A 59 7.23 12.34 1.30
N VAL A 60 8.24 11.49 1.52
CA VAL A 60 9.50 11.90 2.13
C VAL A 60 10.59 12.09 1.09
N GLU A 61 11.65 12.80 1.44
CA GLU A 61 12.83 12.90 0.58
C GLU A 61 13.52 11.53 0.43
N PRO A 62 14.08 11.18 -0.75
CA PRO A 62 14.76 9.91 -1.01
C PRO A 62 15.83 9.53 0.02
N ARG A 63 16.54 10.52 0.56
CA ARG A 63 17.56 10.28 1.63
C ARG A 63 16.97 9.69 2.91
N ILE A 64 15.69 9.94 3.21
CA ILE A 64 15.02 9.39 4.39
C ILE A 64 14.75 7.90 4.19
N VAL A 65 14.35 7.48 2.98
CA VAL A 65 14.19 6.07 2.62
C VAL A 65 15.50 5.32 2.85
N SER A 66 16.61 5.86 2.34
CA SER A 66 17.97 5.29 2.54
C SER A 66 18.38 5.24 4.00
N ARG A 67 18.15 6.32 4.76
CA ARG A 67 18.51 6.43 6.18
C ARG A 67 17.77 5.41 7.04
N LEU A 68 16.47 5.25 6.81
CA LEU A 68 15.63 4.32 7.57
C LEU A 68 15.67 2.89 7.02
N ARG A 69 16.34 2.66 5.87
CA ARG A 69 16.41 1.37 5.17
C ARG A 69 15.03 0.82 4.81
N ALA A 70 14.09 1.72 4.48
CA ALA A 70 12.78 1.31 4.00
C ALA A 70 12.88 0.75 2.57
N ASP A 71 11.93 -0.11 2.20
CA ASP A 71 11.91 -0.79 0.90
C ASP A 71 11.42 0.11 -0.23
N GLY A 72 10.79 1.25 0.10
CA GLY A 72 10.32 2.14 -0.95
C GLY A 72 9.69 3.44 -0.47
N LEU A 73 9.24 4.19 -1.48
CA LEU A 73 8.59 5.48 -1.36
C LEU A 73 7.18 5.40 -1.95
N HIS A 74 6.18 5.88 -1.23
CA HIS A 74 4.83 6.11 -1.73
C HIS A 74 4.58 7.59 -1.92
N LEU A 75 4.14 7.98 -3.10
CA LEU A 75 3.81 9.35 -3.47
C LEU A 75 2.30 9.55 -3.52
N ASN A 76 1.78 10.55 -2.83
CA ASN A 76 0.36 10.90 -2.90
C ASN A 76 -0.01 11.71 -4.17
N THR A 77 0.98 12.35 -4.80
CA THR A 77 0.80 13.18 -5.99
C THR A 77 1.97 13.03 -6.94
N MET A 78 1.75 13.36 -8.23
CA MET A 78 2.79 13.41 -9.27
C MET A 78 3.51 14.77 -9.32
N GLU A 79 3.84 15.35 -8.17
CA GLU A 79 4.62 16.60 -8.12
C GLU A 79 6.09 16.40 -8.48
N HIS A 80 6.57 15.17 -8.37
CA HIS A 80 7.94 14.79 -8.70
C HIS A 80 8.00 13.83 -9.88
N VAL A 81 9.00 14.02 -10.72
CA VAL A 81 9.29 13.07 -11.80
C VAL A 81 9.91 11.82 -11.20
N ILE A 82 9.27 10.66 -11.37
CA ILE A 82 9.74 9.39 -10.76
C ILE A 82 11.15 9.04 -11.23
N VAL A 83 11.47 9.32 -12.49
CA VAL A 83 12.83 9.10 -13.04
C VAL A 83 13.90 9.86 -12.24
N ASP A 84 13.63 11.09 -11.84
CA ASP A 84 14.58 11.89 -11.06
C ASP A 84 14.71 11.37 -9.62
N LEU A 85 13.60 10.93 -9.01
CA LEU A 85 13.61 10.30 -7.69
C LEU A 85 14.45 9.01 -7.67
N ARG A 86 14.37 8.21 -8.74
CA ARG A 86 15.16 6.99 -8.90
C ARG A 86 16.66 7.21 -8.86
N LEU A 87 17.15 8.38 -9.29
CA LEU A 87 18.58 8.72 -9.21
C LEU A 87 19.08 8.91 -7.78
N SER A 88 18.19 9.20 -6.84
CA SER A 88 18.49 9.49 -5.44
C SER A 88 18.04 8.40 -4.47
N LEU A 89 17.25 7.45 -4.92
CA LEU A 89 16.80 6.30 -4.14
C LEU A 89 17.82 5.15 -4.21
N PRO A 90 17.84 4.23 -3.22
CA PRO A 90 18.50 2.94 -3.36
C PRO A 90 18.03 2.23 -4.64
N ARG A 91 18.95 1.48 -5.28
CA ARG A 91 18.69 0.86 -6.60
C ARG A 91 17.49 -0.10 -6.61
N ASP A 92 17.27 -0.76 -5.50
CA ASP A 92 16.22 -1.76 -5.24
C ASP A 92 14.97 -1.18 -4.57
N ALA A 93 14.97 0.14 -4.26
CA ALA A 93 13.82 0.78 -3.66
C ALA A 93 12.65 0.86 -4.64
N MET A 94 11.47 0.48 -4.18
CA MET A 94 10.22 0.58 -4.93
C MET A 94 9.64 1.99 -4.84
N VAL A 95 8.96 2.43 -5.92
CA VAL A 95 8.22 3.69 -5.96
C VAL A 95 6.78 3.42 -6.34
N GLY A 96 5.86 3.75 -5.47
CA GLY A 96 4.43 3.70 -5.73
C GLY A 96 3.81 5.09 -5.79
N ILE A 97 2.73 5.22 -6.53
CA ILE A 97 2.00 6.48 -6.70
C ILE A 97 0.52 6.32 -6.44
N ASN A 98 -0.07 7.27 -5.71
CA ASN A 98 -1.52 7.40 -5.64
C ASN A 98 -2.02 8.25 -6.83
N ALA A 99 -2.54 7.59 -7.85
CA ALA A 99 -3.13 8.25 -9.01
C ALA A 99 -4.56 8.77 -8.75
N GLY A 100 -5.09 8.55 -7.55
CA GLY A 100 -6.45 8.96 -7.18
C GLY A 100 -7.50 8.34 -8.13
N THR A 101 -8.20 9.19 -8.89
CA THR A 101 -9.17 8.75 -9.90
C THR A 101 -8.71 9.04 -11.33
N SER A 102 -7.45 9.41 -11.52
CA SER A 102 -6.89 9.83 -12.80
C SER A 102 -6.23 8.67 -13.54
N ARG A 103 -6.84 8.25 -14.65
CA ARG A 103 -6.23 7.28 -15.58
C ARG A 103 -4.95 7.84 -16.21
N HIS A 104 -4.93 9.15 -16.50
CA HIS A 104 -3.76 9.82 -17.09
C HIS A 104 -2.56 9.76 -16.14
N THR A 105 -2.75 10.12 -14.87
CA THR A 105 -1.69 10.06 -13.86
C THR A 105 -1.15 8.65 -13.67
N ALA A 106 -2.03 7.64 -13.70
CA ALA A 106 -1.62 6.24 -13.60
C ALA A 106 -0.73 5.80 -14.76
N MET A 107 -1.12 6.13 -16.00
CA MET A 107 -0.35 5.84 -17.21
C MET A 107 1.01 6.55 -17.18
N GLU A 108 1.02 7.84 -16.86
CA GLU A 108 2.23 8.64 -16.78
C GLU A 108 3.20 8.09 -15.72
N ALA A 109 2.69 7.71 -14.54
CA ALA A 109 3.50 7.10 -13.48
C ALA A 109 4.11 5.77 -13.93
N SER A 110 3.34 4.92 -14.60
CA SER A 110 3.82 3.65 -15.16
C SER A 110 4.94 3.86 -16.19
N GLU A 111 4.76 4.80 -17.11
CA GLU A 111 5.76 5.16 -18.13
C GLU A 111 7.05 5.70 -17.50
N GLN A 112 6.95 6.39 -16.36
CA GLN A 112 8.09 6.89 -15.60
C GLN A 112 8.74 5.81 -14.69
N GLY A 113 8.21 4.60 -14.66
CA GLY A 113 8.79 3.46 -13.93
C GLY A 113 8.32 3.34 -12.48
N ALA A 114 7.06 3.66 -12.18
CA ALA A 114 6.44 3.28 -10.92
C ALA A 114 6.35 1.75 -10.79
N ASP A 115 6.54 1.21 -9.59
CA ASP A 115 6.45 -0.22 -9.30
C ASP A 115 5.01 -0.66 -8.99
N TYR A 116 4.16 0.26 -8.55
CA TYR A 116 2.73 0.05 -8.41
C TYR A 116 1.96 1.35 -8.50
N VAL A 117 0.66 1.24 -8.81
CA VAL A 117 -0.25 2.38 -8.85
C VAL A 117 -1.40 2.16 -7.87
N ALA A 118 -1.67 3.16 -7.04
CA ALA A 118 -2.80 3.14 -6.12
C ALA A 118 -3.95 4.00 -6.66
N PHE A 119 -5.18 3.52 -6.51
CA PHE A 119 -6.39 4.17 -7.02
C PHE A 119 -7.43 4.39 -5.94
N ASN A 120 -8.16 5.49 -6.04
CA ASN A 120 -9.51 5.55 -5.49
C ASN A 120 -10.41 4.63 -6.34
N GLN A 121 -11.35 3.91 -5.70
CA GLN A 121 -11.99 2.73 -6.26
C GLN A 121 -12.78 2.93 -7.56
N LYS A 122 -13.27 4.14 -7.84
CA LYS A 122 -14.11 4.41 -9.00
C LYS A 122 -13.62 5.61 -9.79
N SER A 123 -13.67 5.49 -11.12
CA SER A 123 -13.54 6.63 -12.00
C SER A 123 -14.68 7.62 -11.74
N GLN A 124 -14.37 8.90 -11.69
CA GLN A 124 -15.38 9.95 -11.58
C GLN A 124 -16.30 10.02 -12.82
N THR A 125 -15.82 9.55 -13.96
CA THR A 125 -16.52 9.67 -15.25
C THR A 125 -17.41 8.47 -15.55
N THR A 126 -16.97 7.25 -15.24
CA THR A 126 -17.65 6.02 -15.68
C THR A 126 -18.24 5.22 -14.53
N GLY A 127 -17.85 5.49 -13.28
CA GLY A 127 -18.21 4.67 -12.11
C GLY A 127 -17.63 3.26 -12.13
N GLU A 128 -16.81 2.93 -13.14
CA GLU A 128 -16.13 1.64 -13.25
C GLU A 128 -14.96 1.56 -12.25
N PRO A 129 -14.72 0.40 -11.62
CA PRO A 129 -13.54 0.21 -10.78
C PRO A 129 -12.25 0.45 -11.58
N LEU A 130 -11.40 1.37 -11.12
CA LEU A 130 -10.16 1.71 -11.82
C LEU A 130 -9.17 0.53 -11.82
N VAL A 131 -9.21 -0.30 -10.78
CA VAL A 131 -8.41 -1.54 -10.72
C VAL A 131 -8.73 -2.48 -11.88
N LYS A 132 -10.04 -2.66 -12.21
CA LYS A 132 -10.43 -3.46 -13.37
C LYS A 132 -9.81 -2.93 -14.67
N TRP A 133 -10.02 -1.63 -14.91
CA TRP A 133 -9.47 -0.98 -16.11
C TRP A 133 -7.95 -1.12 -16.18
N TRP A 134 -7.26 -0.96 -15.05
CA TRP A 134 -5.80 -1.05 -14.98
C TRP A 134 -5.30 -2.44 -15.28
N ASN A 135 -5.87 -3.46 -14.68
CA ASN A 135 -5.48 -4.85 -14.87
C ASN A 135 -5.72 -5.35 -16.31
N ASP A 136 -6.61 -4.69 -17.07
CA ASP A 136 -6.83 -5.01 -18.48
C ASP A 136 -5.73 -4.43 -19.40
N ILE A 137 -4.93 -3.44 -18.95
CA ILE A 137 -3.99 -2.68 -19.81
C ILE A 137 -2.55 -2.63 -19.30
N ALA A 138 -2.28 -2.93 -18.04
CA ALA A 138 -0.98 -2.75 -17.41
C ALA A 138 -0.51 -4.01 -16.68
N GLU A 139 0.81 -4.19 -16.62
CA GLU A 139 1.45 -5.31 -15.95
C GLU A 139 1.86 -4.98 -14.50
N ILE A 140 2.04 -3.69 -14.16
CA ILE A 140 2.41 -3.31 -12.80
C ILE A 140 1.22 -3.39 -11.86
N PRO A 141 1.43 -3.82 -10.59
CA PRO A 141 0.36 -4.03 -9.63
C PRO A 141 -0.48 -2.80 -9.34
N SER A 142 -1.74 -3.03 -9.01
CA SER A 142 -2.69 -1.99 -8.58
C SER A 142 -3.12 -2.17 -7.13
N VAL A 143 -3.34 -1.04 -6.44
CA VAL A 143 -3.81 -0.99 -5.05
C VAL A 143 -5.07 -0.13 -4.98
N PRO A 144 -6.21 -0.65 -4.55
CA PRO A 144 -7.33 0.19 -4.07
C PRO A 144 -6.86 0.94 -2.83
N PHE A 145 -6.60 2.25 -2.96
CA PHE A 145 -5.95 3.02 -1.88
C PHE A 145 -6.93 3.47 -0.79
N ASN A 146 -8.21 3.62 -1.10
CA ASN A 146 -9.21 3.81 -0.07
C ASN A 146 -9.41 2.51 0.70
N ALA A 147 -9.53 2.61 2.03
CA ALA A 147 -9.93 1.47 2.84
C ALA A 147 -11.27 0.91 2.34
N ILE A 148 -11.32 -0.39 2.11
CA ILE A 148 -12.51 -1.05 1.57
C ILE A 148 -13.13 -1.95 2.62
N THR A 149 -14.45 -2.03 2.61
CA THR A 149 -15.19 -2.98 3.44
C THR A 149 -15.14 -4.40 2.85
N PRO A 150 -15.40 -5.46 3.65
CA PRO A 150 -15.55 -6.82 3.11
C PRO A 150 -16.61 -6.94 2.01
N ALA A 151 -17.68 -6.14 2.08
CA ALA A 151 -18.72 -6.11 1.04
C ALA A 151 -18.21 -5.50 -0.27
N GLU A 152 -17.41 -4.44 -0.20
CA GLU A 152 -16.77 -3.84 -1.37
C GLU A 152 -15.71 -4.76 -1.96
N LEU A 153 -14.96 -5.50 -1.11
CA LEU A 153 -14.04 -6.52 -1.59
C LEU A 153 -14.76 -7.56 -2.45
N ALA A 154 -15.93 -8.05 -2.02
CA ALA A 154 -16.70 -9.04 -2.79
C ALA A 154 -17.06 -8.54 -4.21
N ILE A 155 -17.26 -7.23 -4.37
CA ILE A 155 -17.48 -6.59 -5.68
C ILE A 155 -16.17 -6.50 -6.50
N MET A 156 -15.03 -6.34 -5.83
CA MET A 156 -13.73 -6.16 -6.49
C MET A 156 -13.03 -7.47 -6.84
N LEU A 157 -13.24 -8.54 -6.08
CA LEU A 157 -12.59 -9.85 -6.31
C LEU A 157 -12.70 -10.37 -7.74
N PRO A 158 -13.84 -10.24 -8.46
CA PRO A 158 -13.93 -10.66 -9.86
C PRO A 158 -12.98 -9.90 -10.80
N HIS A 159 -12.41 -8.78 -10.36
CA HIS A 159 -11.49 -7.95 -11.12
C HIS A 159 -10.01 -8.21 -10.76
N ASN A 160 -9.74 -9.25 -9.95
CA ASN A 160 -8.41 -9.70 -9.55
C ASN A 160 -7.49 -8.58 -9.03
N PRO A 161 -7.88 -7.83 -7.97
CA PRO A 161 -6.97 -6.85 -7.38
C PRO A 161 -5.74 -7.58 -6.81
N ASP A 162 -4.53 -7.05 -7.05
CA ASP A 162 -3.31 -7.59 -6.46
C ASP A 162 -3.28 -7.37 -4.95
N PHE A 163 -3.72 -6.20 -4.54
CA PHE A 163 -3.74 -5.77 -3.15
C PHE A 163 -5.06 -5.17 -2.75
N ILE A 164 -5.31 -5.11 -1.45
CA ILE A 164 -6.43 -4.38 -0.85
C ILE A 164 -5.96 -3.64 0.42
N ARG A 165 -6.48 -2.43 0.64
CA ARG A 165 -6.31 -1.72 1.90
C ARG A 165 -7.46 -2.07 2.85
N PRO A 166 -7.19 -2.67 4.03
CA PRO A 166 -8.23 -2.96 5.02
C PRO A 166 -8.73 -1.68 5.70
N LEU A 167 -9.85 -1.79 6.42
CA LEU A 167 -10.43 -0.70 7.21
C LEU A 167 -9.45 -0.24 8.30
N ASP A 168 -9.44 1.05 8.55
CA ASP A 168 -8.56 1.69 9.54
C ASP A 168 -8.90 1.31 11.00
N ASP A 169 -10.05 0.67 11.24
CA ASP A 169 -10.41 0.09 12.54
C ASP A 169 -9.37 -0.91 13.06
N MET A 170 -8.61 -1.54 12.16
CA MET A 170 -7.51 -2.42 12.51
C MET A 170 -6.43 -1.78 13.40
N TRP A 171 -6.32 -0.45 13.39
CA TRP A 171 -5.31 0.28 14.14
C TRP A 171 -5.70 0.60 15.58
N GLN A 172 -6.89 0.21 16.03
CA GLN A 172 -7.37 0.46 17.40
C GLN A 172 -6.67 -0.43 18.45
N SER A 173 -6.35 -1.67 18.10
CA SER A 173 -5.62 -2.63 18.95
C SER A 173 -5.19 -3.84 18.14
N PRO A 174 -4.27 -4.69 18.65
CA PRO A 174 -3.93 -5.99 18.05
C PRO A 174 -5.14 -6.90 17.83
N ASP A 175 -6.07 -6.95 18.77
CA ASP A 175 -7.30 -7.76 18.65
C ASP A 175 -8.23 -7.20 17.55
N ALA A 176 -8.31 -5.87 17.42
CA ALA A 176 -9.04 -5.22 16.33
C ALA A 176 -8.39 -5.52 14.97
N ALA A 177 -7.05 -5.56 14.90
CA ALA A 177 -6.34 -5.94 13.69
C ALA A 177 -6.70 -7.36 13.25
N ILE A 178 -6.65 -8.34 14.16
CA ILE A 178 -7.05 -9.73 13.88
C ILE A 178 -8.50 -9.79 13.40
N SER A 179 -9.40 -9.14 14.13
CA SER A 179 -10.84 -9.14 13.80
C SER A 179 -11.11 -8.53 12.42
N THR A 180 -10.48 -7.39 12.13
CA THR A 180 -10.63 -6.70 10.84
C THR A 180 -10.11 -7.56 9.69
N ILE A 181 -8.89 -8.09 9.78
CA ILE A 181 -8.31 -8.93 8.72
C ILE A 181 -9.15 -10.19 8.49
N ASN A 182 -9.57 -10.89 9.55
CA ASN A 182 -10.41 -12.09 9.43
C ASN A 182 -11.77 -11.80 8.77
N SER A 183 -12.31 -10.59 8.92
CA SER A 183 -13.60 -10.22 8.34
C SER A 183 -13.64 -10.26 6.81
N TYR A 184 -12.48 -10.16 6.16
CA TYR A 184 -12.36 -10.22 4.69
C TYR A 184 -12.44 -11.65 4.14
N GLY A 185 -12.26 -12.68 4.97
CA GLY A 185 -12.34 -14.08 4.54
C GLY A 185 -11.26 -14.52 3.54
N LEU A 186 -10.22 -13.72 3.35
CA LEU A 186 -9.05 -14.09 2.54
C LEU A 186 -8.19 -15.04 3.37
N LYS A 187 -7.92 -16.23 2.81
CA LYS A 187 -7.04 -17.21 3.48
C LYS A 187 -5.61 -16.98 2.99
N PRO A 188 -4.62 -17.06 3.90
CA PRO A 188 -3.23 -17.15 3.47
C PRO A 188 -3.05 -18.40 2.60
N GLU A 189 -2.30 -18.27 1.51
CA GLU A 189 -1.91 -19.41 0.66
C GLU A 189 -0.86 -20.28 1.33
#